data_80146a742f909c3eccf87b37a66da722
#
_entry.id   80146a742f909c3eccf87b37a66da722
#
_cell.length_a   1.000
_cell.length_b   1.000
_cell.length_c   1.000
_cell.angle_alpha   90.00
_cell.angle_beta   90.00
_cell.angle_gamma   90.00
#
_symmetry.space_group_name_H-M   'P 1'
#
loop_
_entity.id
_entity.type
_entity.pdbx_description
1 polymer ?
#
loop_
_entity_poly.entity_id
_entity_poly.type
_entity_poly.pdbx_seq_one_letter_code
_entity_poly.pdbx_strand_id
1 'polypeptide(L)'
;MAIVSISRIQVRRGRENQDGVPQLAGGELAWAVDTQKLYIGNGAVAEGAPAVGNTEILSTKTNLFELADQYVYNKDSSVVTTGDPVISRTLQERLDENVSVRSFGANGDNSQQADKIQYAIDQLFANTDKTVPSSRVTLKIPAGQYQLNTSIKVPPHANIIGDGSDKTIFIQTANEPVFETVNDTRTPIDAGDQTSTTTLNQAREIKIEGMTLETTGDNIGLLLRDCANSEFKDVQIKSNWVSGTANSTNSIGIKVKTLSTQQTIAQTNNNLFDRVRIEGFSYALVSQFTDLMVDNIFSNCIIEMCRQGILIGEDPNAVNVGTHLQGPIGNKFLNTKFIDIDRTALIVFCLLYTSDAAD
;
A
#
# COMPACT_ATOMS: atom_id res chain seq x y z
N MET A 1 1.96 -67.58 -26.33
CA MET A 1 2.00 -66.18 -25.87
C MET A 1 0.61 -65.83 -25.41
N ALA A 2 0.38 -65.73 -24.09
CA ALA A 2 -0.95 -65.43 -23.56
C ALA A 2 -1.15 -63.90 -23.67
N ILE A 3 -2.14 -63.49 -24.43
CA ILE A 3 -2.59 -62.11 -24.48
C ILE A 3 -3.34 -61.86 -23.18
N VAL A 4 -2.73 -61.17 -22.23
CA VAL A 4 -3.44 -60.68 -21.05
C VAL A 4 -4.35 -59.55 -21.52
N SER A 5 -5.64 -59.86 -21.64
CA SER A 5 -6.68 -58.84 -21.82
C SER A 5 -6.64 -57.92 -20.61
N ILE A 6 -6.28 -56.65 -20.80
CA ILE A 6 -6.33 -55.64 -19.78
C ILE A 6 -7.81 -55.47 -19.42
N SER A 7 -8.23 -55.98 -18.26
CA SER A 7 -9.56 -55.79 -17.75
C SER A 7 -9.78 -54.29 -17.51
N ARG A 8 -10.92 -53.76 -17.93
CA ARG A 8 -11.34 -52.37 -17.68
C ARG A 8 -11.30 -52.11 -16.19
N ILE A 9 -10.48 -51.17 -15.73
CA ILE A 9 -10.51 -50.70 -14.36
C ILE A 9 -11.82 -49.89 -14.21
N GLN A 10 -12.77 -50.45 -13.48
CA GLN A 10 -13.98 -49.73 -13.13
C GLN A 10 -13.77 -49.02 -11.80
N VAL A 11 -13.92 -47.69 -11.82
CA VAL A 11 -13.92 -46.85 -10.61
C VAL A 11 -15.33 -46.86 -10.05
N ARG A 12 -15.50 -47.05 -8.73
CA ARG A 12 -16.78 -46.87 -8.06
C ARG A 12 -17.30 -45.45 -8.32
N ARG A 13 -18.65 -45.32 -8.44
CA ARG A 13 -19.28 -44.01 -8.65
C ARG A 13 -20.39 -43.84 -7.62
N GLY A 14 -20.50 -42.65 -7.04
CA GLY A 14 -21.52 -42.28 -6.07
C GLY A 14 -21.74 -40.78 -6.02
N ARG A 15 -22.61 -40.35 -5.16
CA ARG A 15 -22.89 -38.92 -4.85
C ARG A 15 -22.43 -38.63 -3.44
N GLU A 16 -21.42 -37.80 -3.30
CA GLU A 16 -20.85 -37.45 -1.99
C GLU A 16 -21.82 -36.68 -1.11
N ASN A 17 -22.59 -35.76 -1.69
CA ASN A 17 -23.50 -34.90 -0.96
C ASN A 17 -24.78 -35.62 -0.44
N GLN A 18 -25.09 -36.81 -0.94
CA GLN A 18 -26.26 -37.57 -0.52
C GLN A 18 -25.92 -38.69 0.48
N ASP A 19 -24.89 -39.44 0.17
CA ASP A 19 -24.57 -40.68 0.88
C ASP A 19 -23.22 -40.67 1.58
N GLY A 20 -22.43 -39.60 1.35
CA GLY A 20 -21.01 -39.54 1.73
C GLY A 20 -20.13 -40.46 0.87
N VAL A 21 -18.85 -40.44 1.13
CA VAL A 21 -17.88 -41.36 0.47
C VAL A 21 -17.90 -42.68 1.26
N PRO A 22 -18.32 -43.81 0.65
CA PRO A 22 -18.30 -45.09 1.34
C PRO A 22 -16.86 -45.51 1.65
N GLN A 23 -16.69 -46.31 2.69
CA GLN A 23 -15.40 -46.91 3.02
C GLN A 23 -14.90 -47.74 1.81
N LEU A 24 -13.77 -47.39 1.26
CA LEU A 24 -13.12 -48.07 0.17
C LEU A 24 -12.10 -49.12 0.68
N ALA A 25 -11.97 -50.20 -0.03
CA ALA A 25 -10.87 -51.13 0.24
C ALA A 25 -9.48 -50.50 -0.10
N GLY A 26 -8.40 -51.03 0.46
CA GLY A 26 -7.06 -50.51 0.21
C GLY A 26 -6.74 -50.43 -1.27
N GLY A 27 -6.44 -49.24 -1.76
CA GLY A 27 -6.16 -48.99 -3.18
C GLY A 27 -7.36 -48.95 -4.12
N GLU A 28 -8.59 -49.14 -3.61
CA GLU A 28 -9.82 -48.98 -4.39
C GLU A 28 -10.08 -47.51 -4.74
N LEU A 29 -10.46 -47.23 -5.98
CA LEU A 29 -10.77 -45.89 -6.44
C LEU A 29 -12.28 -45.63 -6.49
N ALA A 30 -12.71 -44.42 -6.06
CA ALA A 30 -14.09 -43.97 -6.18
C ALA A 30 -14.15 -42.55 -6.77
N TRP A 31 -15.16 -42.33 -7.60
CA TRP A 31 -15.46 -41.04 -8.21
C TRP A 31 -16.79 -40.49 -7.69
N ALA A 32 -16.74 -39.36 -7.03
CA ALA A 32 -17.93 -38.60 -6.65
C ALA A 32 -18.43 -37.79 -7.85
N VAL A 33 -19.62 -38.11 -8.36
CA VAL A 33 -20.12 -37.53 -9.62
C VAL A 33 -20.60 -36.07 -9.43
N ASP A 34 -21.15 -35.78 -8.27
CA ASP A 34 -21.70 -34.49 -7.90
C ASP A 34 -20.62 -33.46 -7.54
N THR A 35 -19.57 -33.87 -6.84
CA THR A 35 -18.46 -33.00 -6.43
C THR A 35 -17.26 -33.08 -7.37
N GLN A 36 -17.24 -34.05 -8.29
CA GLN A 36 -16.12 -34.31 -9.22
C GLN A 36 -14.78 -34.58 -8.53
N LYS A 37 -14.85 -35.24 -7.37
CA LYS A 37 -13.68 -35.64 -6.59
C LYS A 37 -13.33 -37.10 -6.80
N LEU A 38 -12.04 -37.42 -6.74
CA LEU A 38 -11.51 -38.77 -6.83
C LEU A 38 -10.95 -39.19 -5.47
N TYR A 39 -11.30 -40.37 -5.03
CA TYR A 39 -10.85 -40.92 -3.76
C TYR A 39 -10.13 -42.25 -3.94
N ILE A 40 -9.18 -42.53 -3.04
CA ILE A 40 -8.52 -43.82 -2.90
C ILE A 40 -8.70 -44.33 -1.46
N GLY A 41 -9.04 -45.59 -1.30
CA GLY A 41 -9.13 -46.24 0.00
C GLY A 41 -7.75 -46.42 0.64
N ASN A 42 -7.61 -46.06 1.90
CA ASN A 42 -6.36 -46.16 2.65
C ASN A 42 -6.01 -47.61 3.07
N GLY A 43 -6.96 -48.53 2.99
CA GLY A 43 -6.79 -49.87 3.51
C GLY A 43 -7.05 -49.99 5.03
N ALA A 44 -6.70 -51.14 5.58
CA ALA A 44 -6.84 -51.42 6.99
C ALA A 44 -5.57 -51.07 7.77
N VAL A 45 -5.74 -50.73 9.07
CA VAL A 45 -4.60 -50.48 9.96
C VAL A 45 -3.67 -51.68 10.07
N ALA A 46 -4.20 -52.90 9.93
CA ALA A 46 -3.44 -54.13 9.89
C ALA A 46 -2.49 -54.23 8.64
N GLU A 47 -2.77 -53.45 7.62
CA GLU A 47 -1.96 -53.35 6.39
C GLU A 47 -0.94 -52.21 6.45
N GLY A 48 -0.84 -51.52 7.60
CA GLY A 48 0.09 -50.41 7.84
C GLY A 48 -0.48 -49.04 7.49
N ALA A 49 -1.78 -48.91 7.21
CA ALA A 49 -2.40 -47.60 7.02
C ALA A 49 -2.44 -46.83 8.36
N PRO A 50 -2.11 -45.54 8.37
CA PRO A 50 -2.11 -44.74 9.61
C PRO A 50 -3.55 -44.53 10.16
N ALA A 51 -4.57 -44.60 9.31
CA ALA A 51 -5.97 -44.55 9.67
C ALA A 51 -6.84 -45.27 8.63
N VAL A 52 -7.94 -45.86 9.09
CA VAL A 52 -8.96 -46.36 8.18
C VAL A 52 -9.69 -45.16 7.58
N GLY A 53 -9.94 -45.16 6.27
CA GLY A 53 -10.63 -44.07 5.60
C GLY A 53 -10.30 -43.99 4.12
N ASN A 54 -10.68 -42.89 3.53
CA ASN A 54 -10.42 -42.57 2.15
C ASN A 54 -9.56 -41.31 2.06
N THR A 55 -8.63 -41.29 1.12
CA THR A 55 -7.84 -40.10 0.81
C THR A 55 -8.34 -39.48 -0.49
N GLU A 56 -8.64 -38.20 -0.48
CA GLU A 56 -8.98 -37.44 -1.69
C GLU A 56 -7.72 -37.27 -2.54
N ILE A 57 -7.79 -37.62 -3.82
CA ILE A 57 -6.75 -37.35 -4.79
C ILE A 57 -7.01 -35.96 -5.37
N LEU A 58 -6.07 -35.05 -5.19
CA LEU A 58 -6.17 -33.67 -5.67
C LEU A 58 -6.38 -33.64 -7.19
N SER A 59 -7.41 -32.94 -7.61
CA SER A 59 -7.74 -32.71 -9.02
C SER A 59 -7.91 -31.22 -9.27
N THR A 60 -8.09 -30.84 -10.54
CA THR A 60 -8.43 -29.44 -10.89
C THR A 60 -9.77 -28.96 -10.35
N LYS A 61 -10.57 -29.86 -9.78
CA LYS A 61 -11.87 -29.58 -9.15
C LYS A 61 -11.78 -29.56 -7.63
N THR A 62 -10.64 -29.90 -7.06
CA THR A 62 -10.44 -29.80 -5.62
C THR A 62 -10.50 -28.32 -5.19
N ASN A 63 -11.28 -28.03 -4.18
CA ASN A 63 -11.36 -26.68 -3.64
C ASN A 63 -10.09 -26.35 -2.87
N LEU A 64 -9.20 -25.57 -3.48
CA LEU A 64 -7.94 -25.16 -2.86
C LEU A 64 -8.16 -24.29 -1.61
N PHE A 65 -9.31 -23.63 -1.48
CA PHE A 65 -9.63 -22.86 -0.27
C PHE A 65 -9.88 -23.77 0.92
N GLU A 66 -10.64 -24.86 0.73
CA GLU A 66 -10.83 -25.87 1.79
C GLU A 66 -9.50 -26.53 2.17
N LEU A 67 -8.65 -26.80 1.18
CA LEU A 67 -7.32 -27.33 1.43
C LEU A 67 -6.44 -26.32 2.17
N ALA A 68 -6.55 -25.04 1.82
CA ALA A 68 -5.81 -23.96 2.47
C ALA A 68 -6.20 -23.77 3.94
N ASP A 69 -7.48 -23.95 4.28
CA ASP A 69 -7.97 -23.91 5.66
C ASP A 69 -7.42 -25.06 6.51
N GLN A 70 -7.08 -26.18 5.87
CA GLN A 70 -6.51 -27.33 6.55
C GLN A 70 -4.98 -27.32 6.59
N TYR A 71 -4.34 -26.42 5.84
CA TYR A 71 -2.89 -26.32 5.81
C TYR A 71 -2.36 -25.68 7.08
N VAL A 72 -1.67 -26.48 7.89
CA VAL A 72 -1.01 -26.04 9.11
C VAL A 72 0.47 -25.99 8.88
N TYR A 73 1.09 -24.81 9.08
CA TYR A 73 2.54 -24.69 9.06
C TYR A 73 3.09 -25.27 10.36
N ASN A 74 3.64 -26.46 10.29
CA ASN A 74 4.40 -27.03 11.42
C ASN A 74 5.87 -26.63 11.27
N LYS A 75 6.37 -25.94 12.27
CA LYS A 75 7.82 -25.78 12.44
C LYS A 75 8.44 -27.17 12.60
N ASP A 76 9.56 -27.42 11.95
CA ASP A 76 10.30 -28.68 12.11
C ASP A 76 10.47 -29.02 13.59
N SER A 77 9.91 -30.17 13.98
CA SER A 77 9.93 -30.64 15.36
C SER A 77 11.35 -30.91 15.90
N SER A 78 12.35 -31.00 15.00
CA SER A 78 13.76 -31.16 15.39
C SER A 78 14.36 -29.93 16.09
N VAL A 79 13.71 -28.78 15.99
CA VAL A 79 14.17 -27.48 16.51
C VAL A 79 13.32 -27.01 17.70
N VAL A 80 12.24 -27.71 18.02
CA VAL A 80 11.34 -27.35 19.12
C VAL A 80 11.84 -28.00 20.41
N THR A 81 12.20 -27.19 21.38
CA THR A 81 12.48 -27.67 22.74
C THR A 81 11.20 -28.18 23.41
N THR A 82 11.31 -29.22 24.18
CA THR A 82 10.17 -29.83 24.90
C THR A 82 9.49 -28.75 25.74
N GLY A 83 8.24 -28.42 25.39
CA GLY A 83 7.44 -27.41 26.09
C GLY A 83 7.11 -26.15 25.29
N ASP A 84 7.73 -25.94 24.12
CA ASP A 84 7.36 -24.83 23.24
C ASP A 84 6.01 -25.11 22.58
N PRO A 85 5.08 -24.14 22.57
CA PRO A 85 3.81 -24.32 21.87
C PRO A 85 4.04 -24.44 20.36
N VAL A 86 3.44 -25.45 19.75
CA VAL A 86 3.41 -25.59 18.29
C VAL A 86 2.51 -24.47 17.76
N ILE A 87 3.07 -23.50 17.06
CA ILE A 87 2.31 -22.44 16.41
C ILE A 87 1.80 -22.95 15.07
N SER A 88 0.51 -23.25 15.05
CA SER A 88 -0.21 -23.62 13.82
C SER A 88 -0.77 -22.37 13.15
N ARG A 89 -0.52 -22.22 11.86
CA ARG A 89 -1.11 -21.16 11.04
C ARG A 89 -1.64 -21.76 9.75
N THR A 90 -2.82 -21.33 9.33
CA THR A 90 -3.39 -21.77 8.06
C THR A 90 -2.64 -21.15 6.89
N LEU A 91 -2.71 -21.76 5.72
CA LEU A 91 -2.18 -21.18 4.49
C LEU A 91 -2.86 -19.84 4.18
N GLN A 92 -4.16 -19.74 4.44
CA GLN A 92 -4.95 -18.52 4.25
C GLN A 92 -4.39 -17.37 5.12
N GLU A 93 -4.22 -17.58 6.42
CA GLU A 93 -3.63 -16.56 7.31
C GLU A 93 -2.27 -16.06 6.81
N ARG A 94 -1.48 -16.93 6.22
CA ARG A 94 -0.18 -16.58 5.67
C ARG A 94 -0.26 -15.82 4.36
N LEU A 95 -1.21 -16.17 3.49
CA LEU A 95 -1.46 -15.45 2.24
C LEU A 95 -2.04 -14.05 2.49
N ASP A 96 -2.82 -13.90 3.55
CA ASP A 96 -3.46 -12.63 3.92
C ASP A 96 -2.49 -11.60 4.53
N GLU A 97 -1.26 -12.00 4.88
CA GLU A 97 -0.23 -11.06 5.35
C GLU A 97 0.26 -10.11 4.24
N ASN A 98 0.27 -10.58 2.99
CA ASN A 98 0.76 -9.82 1.84
C ASN A 98 -0.23 -9.93 0.69
N VAL A 99 -1.17 -9.00 0.66
CA VAL A 99 -2.22 -8.99 -0.36
C VAL A 99 -1.73 -8.25 -1.59
N SER A 100 -1.84 -8.87 -2.77
CA SER A 100 -1.48 -8.24 -4.03
C SER A 100 -2.66 -7.49 -4.63
N VAL A 101 -2.42 -6.31 -5.20
CA VAL A 101 -3.42 -5.56 -5.97
C VAL A 101 -3.98 -6.36 -7.16
N ARG A 102 -3.23 -7.37 -7.64
CA ARG A 102 -3.71 -8.29 -8.69
C ARG A 102 -4.90 -9.11 -8.24
N SER A 103 -5.04 -9.39 -6.95
CA SER A 103 -6.22 -10.08 -6.40
C SER A 103 -7.50 -9.26 -6.55
N PHE A 104 -7.36 -7.94 -6.76
CA PHE A 104 -8.46 -7.01 -7.04
C PHE A 104 -8.58 -6.65 -8.53
N GLY A 105 -7.80 -7.31 -9.39
CA GLY A 105 -7.85 -7.16 -10.84
C GLY A 105 -7.01 -6.02 -11.41
N ALA A 106 -6.12 -5.39 -10.63
CA ALA A 106 -5.15 -4.44 -11.15
C ALA A 106 -3.88 -5.17 -11.60
N ASN A 107 -3.62 -5.21 -12.90
CA ASN A 107 -2.61 -6.08 -13.50
C ASN A 107 -1.30 -5.36 -13.87
N GLY A 108 -1.29 -4.02 -13.88
CA GLY A 108 -0.12 -3.23 -14.29
C GLY A 108 0.18 -3.30 -15.80
N ASP A 109 -0.86 -3.38 -16.61
CA ASP A 109 -0.83 -3.56 -18.06
C ASP A 109 -0.96 -2.24 -18.86
N ASN A 110 -0.65 -1.13 -18.20
CA ASN A 110 -0.78 0.22 -18.75
C ASN A 110 -2.22 0.60 -19.16
N SER A 111 -3.21 0.05 -18.49
CA SER A 111 -4.62 0.44 -18.60
C SER A 111 -5.10 1.21 -17.37
N GLN A 112 -6.31 1.81 -17.45
CA GLN A 112 -6.93 2.49 -16.32
C GLN A 112 -7.29 1.51 -15.21
N GLN A 113 -6.72 1.73 -14.02
CA GLN A 113 -6.82 0.79 -12.90
C GLN A 113 -7.08 1.48 -11.56
N ALA A 114 -7.36 2.78 -11.57
CA ALA A 114 -7.58 3.55 -10.34
C ALA A 114 -8.65 2.94 -9.43
N ASP A 115 -9.79 2.57 -9.99
CA ASP A 115 -10.91 1.99 -9.22
C ASP A 115 -10.54 0.68 -8.54
N LYS A 116 -9.78 -0.18 -9.22
CA LYS A 116 -9.36 -1.48 -8.71
C LYS A 116 -8.35 -1.33 -7.57
N ILE A 117 -7.40 -0.39 -7.73
CA ILE A 117 -6.39 -0.08 -6.72
C ILE A 117 -7.05 0.58 -5.52
N GLN A 118 -7.96 1.54 -5.75
CA GLN A 118 -8.71 2.18 -4.69
C GLN A 118 -9.57 1.17 -3.93
N TYR A 119 -10.24 0.26 -4.65
CA TYR A 119 -11.02 -0.80 -4.01
C TYR A 119 -10.17 -1.70 -3.10
N ALA A 120 -8.96 -2.07 -3.55
CA ALA A 120 -8.01 -2.83 -2.73
C ALA A 120 -7.64 -2.08 -1.44
N ILE A 121 -7.29 -0.80 -1.56
CA ILE A 121 -6.93 0.06 -0.43
C ILE A 121 -8.11 0.19 0.55
N ASP A 122 -9.31 0.36 0.02
CA ASP A 122 -10.53 0.50 0.81
C ASP A 122 -10.86 -0.75 1.62
N GLN A 123 -10.76 -1.90 0.98
CA GLN A 123 -11.02 -3.18 1.65
C GLN A 123 -10.00 -3.45 2.76
N LEU A 124 -8.74 -3.13 2.54
CA LEU A 124 -7.67 -3.46 3.48
C LEU A 124 -7.49 -2.41 4.58
N PHE A 125 -7.71 -1.14 4.29
CA PHE A 125 -7.33 -0.07 5.22
C PHE A 125 -8.46 0.84 5.68
N ALA A 126 -9.49 1.08 4.86
CA ALA A 126 -10.55 2.02 5.20
C ALA A 126 -11.64 1.42 6.08
N ASN A 127 -12.00 0.15 5.86
CA ASN A 127 -13.15 -0.50 6.50
C ASN A 127 -12.79 -1.46 7.65
N THR A 128 -11.51 -1.55 8.03
CA THR A 128 -11.05 -2.47 9.07
C THR A 128 -10.89 -1.77 10.41
N ASP A 129 -11.14 -2.50 11.50
CA ASP A 129 -10.84 -2.05 12.85
C ASP A 129 -9.32 -2.00 13.05
N LYS A 130 -8.77 -0.81 13.14
CA LYS A 130 -7.33 -0.55 13.21
C LYS A 130 -6.72 -0.86 14.57
N THR A 131 -7.53 -1.17 15.55
CA THR A 131 -7.09 -1.66 16.86
C THR A 131 -6.68 -3.13 16.81
N VAL A 132 -7.17 -3.87 15.80
CA VAL A 132 -6.87 -5.29 15.62
C VAL A 132 -5.62 -5.48 14.77
N PRO A 133 -4.57 -6.16 15.25
CA PRO A 133 -3.33 -6.35 14.48
C PRO A 133 -3.53 -7.02 13.12
N SER A 134 -4.50 -7.92 12.98
CA SER A 134 -4.82 -8.60 11.72
C SER A 134 -5.37 -7.68 10.62
N SER A 135 -5.79 -6.46 10.96
CA SER A 135 -6.22 -5.46 9.99
C SER A 135 -5.07 -4.66 9.36
N ARG A 136 -3.84 -4.89 9.81
CA ARG A 136 -2.64 -4.17 9.35
C ARG A 136 -1.82 -5.04 8.39
N VAL A 137 -2.40 -5.28 7.23
CA VAL A 137 -1.76 -6.05 6.16
C VAL A 137 -0.91 -5.16 5.26
N THR A 138 -0.08 -5.78 4.42
CA THR A 138 0.68 -5.09 3.39
C THR A 138 -0.01 -5.26 2.04
N LEU A 139 -0.32 -4.14 1.36
CA LEU A 139 -0.75 -4.17 -0.04
C LEU A 139 0.48 -4.12 -0.94
N LYS A 140 0.71 -5.21 -1.65
CA LYS A 140 1.78 -5.28 -2.63
C LYS A 140 1.31 -4.85 -4.01
N ILE A 141 2.06 -3.94 -4.62
CA ILE A 141 1.86 -3.48 -5.99
C ILE A 141 2.99 -4.06 -6.86
N PRO A 142 2.75 -5.12 -7.61
CA PRO A 142 3.79 -5.73 -8.45
C PRO A 142 4.28 -4.78 -9.55
N ALA A 143 5.43 -5.13 -10.14
CA ALA A 143 5.96 -4.43 -11.30
C ALA A 143 4.92 -4.31 -12.42
N GLY A 144 4.80 -3.11 -13.00
CA GLY A 144 3.85 -2.76 -14.04
C GLY A 144 3.61 -1.27 -14.13
N GLN A 145 2.83 -0.87 -15.13
CA GLN A 145 2.37 0.51 -15.32
C GLN A 145 0.87 0.57 -15.03
N TYR A 146 0.49 1.46 -14.13
CA TYR A 146 -0.88 1.61 -13.63
C TYR A 146 -1.38 3.00 -13.98
N GLN A 147 -2.22 3.13 -15.02
CA GLN A 147 -2.82 4.41 -15.35
C GLN A 147 -3.91 4.77 -14.34
N LEU A 148 -3.97 6.04 -13.98
CA LEU A 148 -4.94 6.59 -13.06
C LEU A 148 -5.71 7.71 -13.74
N ASN A 149 -7.03 7.70 -13.61
CA ASN A 149 -7.93 8.76 -14.04
C ASN A 149 -8.55 9.52 -12.86
N THR A 150 -8.23 9.08 -11.64
CA THR A 150 -8.59 9.75 -10.38
C THR A 150 -7.42 9.60 -9.42
N SER A 151 -7.38 10.45 -8.40
CA SER A 151 -6.40 10.37 -7.33
C SER A 151 -6.58 9.11 -6.48
N ILE A 152 -5.50 8.44 -6.14
CA ILE A 152 -5.53 7.35 -5.17
C ILE A 152 -5.53 7.93 -3.76
N LYS A 153 -6.61 7.67 -3.02
CA LYS A 153 -6.81 8.13 -1.65
C LYS A 153 -6.21 7.13 -0.66
N VAL A 154 -5.22 7.59 0.08
CA VAL A 154 -4.45 6.75 1.01
C VAL A 154 -4.89 7.04 2.44
N PRO A 155 -5.62 6.11 3.08
CA PRO A 155 -6.12 6.29 4.45
C PRO A 155 -5.04 6.01 5.49
N PRO A 156 -5.27 6.34 6.77
CA PRO A 156 -4.36 6.03 7.87
C PRO A 156 -4.00 4.54 7.94
N HIS A 157 -2.78 4.26 8.37
CA HIS A 157 -2.21 2.91 8.52
C HIS A 157 -2.05 2.11 7.22
N ALA A 158 -2.23 2.74 6.06
CA ALA A 158 -1.99 2.07 4.79
C ALA A 158 -0.49 1.72 4.63
N ASN A 159 -0.22 0.47 4.33
CA ASN A 159 1.12 -0.03 4.05
C ASN A 159 1.15 -0.54 2.60
N ILE A 160 1.71 0.26 1.70
CA ILE A 160 1.70 0.03 0.25
C ILE A 160 3.13 -0.11 -0.24
N ILE A 161 3.47 -1.26 -0.80
CA ILE A 161 4.83 -1.58 -1.21
C ILE A 161 4.86 -2.00 -2.69
N GLY A 162 5.64 -1.28 -3.48
CA GLY A 162 5.96 -1.62 -4.88
C GLY A 162 7.17 -2.54 -5.01
N ASP A 163 7.44 -3.00 -6.21
CA ASP A 163 8.62 -3.84 -6.53
C ASP A 163 9.89 -3.02 -6.85
N GLY A 164 9.82 -1.69 -6.75
CA GLY A 164 10.90 -0.75 -6.99
C GLY A 164 10.44 0.47 -7.80
N SER A 165 11.12 1.61 -7.63
CA SER A 165 10.72 2.87 -8.26
C SER A 165 10.81 2.86 -9.80
N ASP A 166 11.64 2.01 -10.36
CA ASP A 166 11.77 1.82 -11.81
C ASP A 166 10.86 0.71 -12.38
N LYS A 167 10.13 0.02 -11.52
CA LYS A 167 9.32 -1.16 -11.88
C LYS A 167 7.84 -0.96 -11.65
N THR A 168 7.45 -0.36 -10.53
CA THR A 168 6.06 -0.07 -10.19
C THR A 168 5.78 1.40 -10.48
N ILE A 169 5.04 1.69 -11.55
CA ILE A 169 4.85 3.05 -12.04
C ILE A 169 3.37 3.38 -12.09
N PHE A 170 2.96 4.39 -11.34
CA PHE A 170 1.63 4.99 -11.40
C PHE A 170 1.67 6.20 -12.32
N ILE A 171 0.78 6.26 -13.29
CA ILE A 171 0.72 7.33 -14.30
C ILE A 171 -0.63 8.03 -14.19
N GLN A 172 -0.63 9.26 -13.69
CA GLN A 172 -1.84 10.07 -13.62
C GLN A 172 -2.16 10.70 -14.98
N THR A 173 -3.35 10.41 -15.49
CA THR A 173 -3.84 10.91 -16.80
C THR A 173 -4.86 12.04 -16.69
N ALA A 174 -5.39 12.29 -15.49
CA ALA A 174 -6.32 13.38 -15.19
C ALA A 174 -5.61 14.53 -14.47
N ASN A 175 -6.29 15.67 -14.34
CA ASN A 175 -5.77 16.82 -13.58
C ASN A 175 -6.08 16.66 -12.09
N GLU A 176 -5.52 15.63 -11.50
CA GLU A 176 -5.65 15.29 -10.07
C GLU A 176 -4.31 14.81 -9.51
N PRO A 177 -4.07 14.87 -8.20
CA PRO A 177 -2.88 14.28 -7.59
C PRO A 177 -2.75 12.79 -7.92
N VAL A 178 -1.53 12.28 -8.02
CA VAL A 178 -1.33 10.83 -8.18
C VAL A 178 -1.81 10.13 -6.91
N PHE A 179 -1.25 10.52 -5.75
CA PHE A 179 -1.68 10.05 -4.44
C PHE A 179 -2.08 11.23 -3.56
N GLU A 180 -3.09 11.00 -2.73
CA GLU A 180 -3.60 11.97 -1.76
C GLU A 180 -3.84 11.28 -0.42
N THR A 181 -3.29 11.82 0.67
CA THR A 181 -3.58 11.31 2.01
C THR A 181 -4.96 11.77 2.47
N VAL A 182 -5.70 10.88 3.10
CA VAL A 182 -7.08 11.13 3.56
C VAL A 182 -7.29 10.61 4.98
N ASN A 183 -8.42 10.98 5.60
CA ASN A 183 -8.82 10.41 6.88
C ASN A 183 -9.29 8.96 6.75
N ASP A 184 -9.67 8.34 7.85
CA ASP A 184 -10.12 6.94 7.88
C ASP A 184 -11.45 6.68 7.16
N THR A 185 -12.27 7.71 6.92
CA THR A 185 -13.49 7.61 6.12
C THR A 185 -13.26 7.87 4.63
N ARG A 186 -12.02 8.07 4.20
CA ARG A 186 -11.62 8.46 2.84
C ARG A 186 -12.14 9.81 2.37
N THR A 187 -12.65 10.60 3.25
CA THR A 187 -13.00 11.97 2.94
C THR A 187 -11.70 12.77 2.92
N PRO A 188 -11.45 13.59 1.89
CA PRO A 188 -10.41 14.59 1.99
C PRO A 188 -10.73 15.40 3.25
N ILE A 189 -9.72 15.61 4.10
CA ILE A 189 -9.90 16.43 5.29
C ILE A 189 -10.15 17.86 4.80
N ASP A 190 -11.39 18.18 4.47
CA ASP A 190 -11.79 19.51 4.05
C ASP A 190 -12.09 20.37 5.29
N ALA A 191 -11.94 21.68 5.14
CA ALA A 191 -12.06 22.65 6.23
C ALA A 191 -13.41 22.60 7.00
N GLY A 192 -14.40 21.87 6.51
CA GLY A 192 -15.67 21.64 7.18
C GLY A 192 -15.74 20.41 8.08
N ASP A 193 -14.82 19.46 7.92
CA ASP A 193 -14.86 18.18 8.66
C ASP A 193 -14.17 18.23 10.04
N GLN A 194 -13.76 19.39 10.48
CA GLN A 194 -12.91 19.57 11.65
C GLN A 194 -13.64 19.61 13.00
N THR A 195 -14.84 19.12 13.04
CA THR A 195 -15.52 18.88 14.33
C THR A 195 -14.94 17.68 15.08
N SER A 196 -14.12 16.87 14.43
CA SER A 196 -13.40 15.79 15.10
C SER A 196 -12.15 16.33 15.79
N THR A 197 -12.26 16.60 17.06
CA THR A 197 -11.16 17.00 17.96
C THR A 197 -10.18 15.86 18.24
N THR A 198 -10.30 14.73 17.55
CA THR A 198 -9.49 13.55 17.80
C THR A 198 -8.43 13.39 16.72
N THR A 199 -7.18 13.32 17.14
CA THR A 199 -6.02 12.89 16.33
C THR A 199 -6.22 11.52 15.67
N LEU A 200 -7.30 10.84 15.97
CA LEU A 200 -7.63 9.49 15.45
C LEU A 200 -8.02 9.49 13.97
N ASN A 201 -8.53 10.60 13.47
CA ASN A 201 -8.98 10.70 12.07
C ASN A 201 -7.95 11.32 11.12
N GLN A 202 -6.80 11.74 11.64
CA GLN A 202 -5.71 12.28 10.84
C GLN A 202 -5.08 11.20 9.95
N ALA A 203 -4.66 11.55 8.74
CA ALA A 203 -3.79 10.71 7.93
C ALA A 203 -2.49 10.45 8.70
N ARG A 204 -2.21 9.19 9.03
CA ARG A 204 -1.06 8.86 9.89
C ARG A 204 -0.59 7.42 9.71
N GLU A 205 0.64 7.17 10.13
CA GLU A 205 1.23 5.84 10.11
C GLU A 205 1.10 5.17 8.75
N ILE A 206 1.21 5.98 7.68
CA ILE A 206 1.17 5.52 6.30
C ILE A 206 2.59 5.11 5.90
N LYS A 207 2.71 4.00 5.20
CA LYS A 207 3.95 3.60 4.58
C LYS A 207 3.77 3.42 3.09
N ILE A 208 4.60 4.12 2.29
CA ILE A 208 4.67 3.99 0.84
C ILE A 208 6.13 3.73 0.46
N GLU A 209 6.38 2.61 -0.22
CA GLU A 209 7.74 2.19 -0.55
C GLU A 209 7.86 1.63 -1.97
N GLY A 210 8.95 1.96 -2.66
CA GLY A 210 9.40 1.27 -3.87
C GLY A 210 8.52 1.49 -5.10
N MET A 211 8.18 2.74 -5.46
CA MET A 211 7.35 3.04 -6.62
C MET A 211 7.62 4.41 -7.24
N THR A 212 7.16 4.60 -8.47
CA THR A 212 7.15 5.90 -9.15
C THR A 212 5.74 6.45 -9.24
N LEU A 213 5.59 7.72 -8.88
CA LEU A 213 4.40 8.53 -9.08
C LEU A 213 4.66 9.50 -10.23
N GLU A 214 4.09 9.22 -11.39
CA GLU A 214 4.32 10.02 -12.60
C GLU A 214 3.07 10.82 -12.96
N THR A 215 3.27 12.08 -13.32
CA THR A 215 2.21 12.96 -13.77
C THR A 215 2.70 13.90 -14.87
N THR A 216 1.81 14.62 -15.49
CA THR A 216 2.11 15.59 -16.55
C THR A 216 1.31 16.87 -16.36
N GLY A 217 1.77 17.97 -16.95
CA GLY A 217 1.07 19.25 -16.86
C GLY A 217 1.15 19.88 -15.47
N ASP A 218 0.21 20.77 -15.16
CA ASP A 218 0.11 21.47 -13.86
C ASP A 218 -0.56 20.59 -12.81
N ASN A 219 0.08 19.49 -12.44
CA ASN A 219 -0.47 18.48 -11.56
C ASN A 219 0.41 18.27 -10.33
N ILE A 220 -0.09 17.47 -9.37
CA ILE A 220 0.57 17.15 -8.10
C ILE A 220 0.96 15.68 -8.08
N GLY A 221 2.20 15.39 -7.74
CA GLY A 221 2.64 14.01 -7.53
C GLY A 221 2.05 13.42 -6.26
N LEU A 222 2.37 13.98 -5.11
CA LEU A 222 1.90 13.55 -3.79
C LEU A 222 1.27 14.74 -3.04
N LEU A 223 0.01 14.62 -2.67
CA LEU A 223 -0.70 15.59 -1.85
C LEU A 223 -0.82 15.07 -0.42
N LEU A 224 -0.13 15.73 0.50
CA LEU A 224 -0.16 15.43 1.93
C LEU A 224 -1.15 16.35 2.62
N ARG A 225 -2.23 15.79 3.14
CA ARG A 225 -3.21 16.52 3.94
C ARG A 225 -3.09 16.08 5.38
N ASP A 226 -2.60 16.97 6.24
CA ASP A 226 -2.45 16.73 7.68
C ASP A 226 -1.84 15.35 8.01
N CYS A 227 -0.81 14.95 7.25
CA CYS A 227 -0.19 13.64 7.34
C CYS A 227 0.84 13.58 8.47
N ALA A 228 0.75 12.58 9.34
CA ALA A 228 1.64 12.44 10.48
C ALA A 228 2.27 11.06 10.62
N ASN A 229 3.46 11.00 11.21
CA ASN A 229 4.16 9.75 11.58
C ASN A 229 4.24 8.73 10.44
N SER A 230 4.45 9.19 9.20
CA SER A 230 4.39 8.36 8.01
C SER A 230 5.76 8.23 7.35
N GLU A 231 5.96 7.17 6.58
CA GLU A 231 7.22 6.84 5.90
C GLU A 231 7.02 6.75 4.39
N PHE A 232 7.82 7.52 3.65
CA PHE A 232 7.91 7.50 2.20
C PHE A 232 9.34 7.11 1.82
N LYS A 233 9.53 5.92 1.26
CA LYS A 233 10.85 5.37 1.05
C LYS A 233 11.05 4.82 -0.34
N ASP A 234 12.20 5.08 -0.95
CA ASP A 234 12.51 4.63 -2.32
C ASP A 234 11.41 5.01 -3.32
N VAL A 235 10.84 6.22 -3.19
CA VAL A 235 9.77 6.73 -4.05
C VAL A 235 10.34 7.75 -5.02
N GLN A 236 10.06 7.57 -6.31
CA GLN A 236 10.30 8.58 -7.32
C GLN A 236 9.01 9.33 -7.64
N ILE A 237 9.04 10.65 -7.63
CA ILE A 237 7.93 11.52 -8.00
C ILE A 237 8.39 12.31 -9.23
N LYS A 238 7.69 12.10 -10.36
CA LYS A 238 8.18 12.55 -11.66
C LYS A 238 7.12 13.30 -12.45
N SER A 239 7.56 14.34 -13.18
CA SER A 239 6.75 15.10 -14.13
C SER A 239 7.59 15.47 -15.35
N ASN A 240 6.98 16.24 -16.27
CA ASN A 240 7.54 16.59 -17.56
C ASN A 240 7.92 18.07 -17.71
N TRP A 241 8.13 18.80 -16.61
CA TRP A 241 8.62 20.17 -16.70
C TRP A 241 10.04 20.22 -17.28
N VAL A 242 10.28 21.18 -18.16
CA VAL A 242 11.58 21.45 -18.78
C VAL A 242 11.85 22.93 -18.72
N SER A 243 13.07 23.31 -18.34
CA SER A 243 13.51 24.69 -18.29
C SER A 243 13.33 25.39 -19.64
N GLY A 244 12.88 26.63 -19.61
CA GLY A 244 12.65 27.45 -20.84
C GLY A 244 11.37 27.11 -21.59
N THR A 245 10.55 26.17 -21.13
CA THR A 245 9.24 25.85 -21.72
C THR A 245 8.11 26.44 -20.91
N ALA A 246 6.98 26.76 -21.57
CA ALA A 246 5.74 27.19 -20.90
C ALA A 246 4.94 26.01 -20.32
N ASN A 247 5.45 24.79 -20.47
CA ASN A 247 4.78 23.60 -19.99
C ASN A 247 4.88 23.51 -18.46
N SER A 248 3.77 23.22 -17.81
CA SER A 248 3.71 22.94 -16.38
C SER A 248 4.23 24.08 -15.48
N THR A 249 3.60 25.24 -15.54
CA THR A 249 4.03 26.41 -14.74
C THR A 249 3.77 26.25 -13.24
N ASN A 250 2.88 25.36 -12.85
CA ASN A 250 2.40 25.15 -11.47
C ASN A 250 2.42 23.68 -11.02
N SER A 251 3.15 22.81 -11.72
CA SER A 251 3.30 21.42 -11.29
C SER A 251 4.07 21.31 -9.99
N ILE A 252 3.62 20.42 -9.08
CA ILE A 252 4.19 20.28 -7.74
C ILE A 252 4.48 18.81 -7.45
N GLY A 253 5.72 18.51 -7.06
CA GLY A 253 6.09 17.14 -6.69
C GLY A 253 5.40 16.70 -5.40
N ILE A 254 5.68 17.35 -4.29
CA ILE A 254 4.99 17.14 -3.02
C ILE A 254 4.32 18.44 -2.60
N LYS A 255 3.01 18.39 -2.41
CA LYS A 255 2.24 19.50 -1.85
C LYS A 255 1.77 19.13 -0.46
N VAL A 256 2.11 19.98 0.51
CA VAL A 256 1.56 19.92 1.86
C VAL A 256 0.36 20.84 1.92
N LYS A 257 -0.72 20.38 2.53
CA LYS A 257 -1.92 21.17 2.75
C LYS A 257 -2.48 20.91 4.15
N THR A 258 -2.54 21.93 4.95
CA THR A 258 -3.23 21.91 6.23
C THR A 258 -4.62 22.48 6.04
N LEU A 259 -5.64 21.78 6.45
CA LEU A 259 -7.03 22.17 6.25
C LEU A 259 -7.65 22.78 7.50
N SER A 260 -6.94 22.71 8.61
CA SER A 260 -7.44 23.18 9.91
C SER A 260 -7.20 24.66 10.13
N THR A 261 -8.24 25.37 10.48
CA THR A 261 -8.13 26.67 11.16
C THR A 261 -7.67 26.50 12.62
N GLN A 262 -7.70 25.29 13.15
CA GLN A 262 -7.17 24.94 14.48
C GLN A 262 -5.78 24.30 14.34
N GLN A 263 -4.79 25.10 14.14
CA GLN A 263 -3.38 24.74 13.87
C GLN A 263 -2.71 23.88 14.96
N THR A 264 -3.37 23.58 16.05
CA THR A 264 -2.80 22.81 17.16
C THR A 264 -3.02 21.30 17.05
N ILE A 265 -3.89 20.83 16.15
CA ILE A 265 -4.36 19.44 16.15
C ILE A 265 -4.01 18.73 14.84
N ALA A 266 -4.04 19.43 13.72
CA ALA A 266 -3.80 18.84 12.40
C ALA A 266 -2.59 19.49 11.72
N GLN A 267 -1.51 18.75 11.60
CA GLN A 267 -0.25 19.21 11.02
C GLN A 267 0.36 18.06 10.20
N THR A 268 1.07 18.40 9.15
CA THR A 268 1.94 17.43 8.48
C THR A 268 3.24 17.34 9.26
N ASN A 269 3.34 16.33 10.14
CA ASN A 269 4.42 16.25 11.12
C ASN A 269 5.04 14.85 11.28
N ASN A 270 6.29 14.83 11.72
CA ASN A 270 7.04 13.60 12.03
C ASN A 270 7.07 12.58 10.89
N ASN A 271 7.06 13.03 9.63
CA ASN A 271 7.15 12.12 8.50
C ASN A 271 8.62 11.95 8.08
N LEU A 272 8.94 10.74 7.64
CA LEU A 272 10.23 10.39 7.08
C LEU A 272 10.13 10.22 5.56
N PHE A 273 10.91 11.01 4.85
CA PHE A 273 11.17 10.85 3.42
C PHE A 273 12.60 10.34 3.24
N ASP A 274 12.76 9.05 2.99
CA ASP A 274 14.09 8.44 2.83
C ASP A 274 14.29 7.96 1.39
N ARG A 275 15.35 8.43 0.74
CA ARG A 275 15.66 8.15 -0.66
C ARG A 275 14.51 8.48 -1.62
N VAL A 276 13.83 9.60 -1.36
CA VAL A 276 12.82 10.13 -2.28
C VAL A 276 13.49 10.97 -3.34
N ARG A 277 13.15 10.72 -4.60
CA ARG A 277 13.60 11.50 -5.76
C ARG A 277 12.44 12.28 -6.34
N ILE A 278 12.60 13.58 -6.51
CA ILE A 278 11.61 14.47 -7.11
C ILE A 278 12.22 15.10 -8.37
N GLU A 279 11.58 14.90 -9.51
CA GLU A 279 12.14 15.22 -10.81
C GLU A 279 11.11 15.89 -11.73
N GLY A 280 11.51 16.95 -12.42
CA GLY A 280 10.76 17.52 -13.53
C GLY A 280 9.49 18.29 -13.11
N PHE A 281 9.53 19.05 -12.04
CA PHE A 281 8.41 19.87 -11.55
C PHE A 281 8.71 21.38 -11.58
N SER A 282 7.65 22.20 -11.65
CA SER A 282 7.78 23.63 -11.38
C SER A 282 8.23 23.89 -9.94
N TYR A 283 7.70 23.10 -9.02
CA TYR A 283 8.03 23.13 -7.61
C TYR A 283 8.21 21.70 -7.09
N ALA A 284 9.37 21.40 -6.55
CA ALA A 284 9.59 20.04 -6.03
C ALA A 284 8.78 19.78 -4.77
N LEU A 285 8.79 20.70 -3.79
CA LEU A 285 7.96 20.63 -2.59
C LEU A 285 7.43 22.01 -2.25
N VAL A 286 6.13 22.07 -1.94
CA VAL A 286 5.47 23.31 -1.52
C VAL A 286 4.69 23.06 -0.22
N SER A 287 4.98 23.88 0.79
CA SER A 287 4.18 24.07 1.98
C SER A 287 3.92 25.56 2.12
N GLN A 288 2.68 26.00 1.92
CA GLN A 288 2.32 27.41 2.03
C GLN A 288 2.33 27.85 3.50
N PHE A 289 2.28 29.16 3.73
CA PHE A 289 2.36 29.73 5.09
C PHE A 289 1.27 29.21 6.05
N THR A 290 0.09 28.90 5.53
CA THR A 290 -1.02 28.31 6.30
C THR A 290 -0.89 26.80 6.49
N ASP A 291 0.02 26.17 5.76
CA ASP A 291 0.17 24.72 5.72
C ASP A 291 1.32 24.33 6.64
N LEU A 292 0.99 23.86 7.84
CA LEU A 292 1.99 23.54 8.85
C LEU A 292 2.75 22.27 8.54
N MET A 293 4.06 22.41 8.42
CA MET A 293 5.00 21.34 8.23
C MET A 293 6.01 21.33 9.38
N VAL A 294 5.94 20.32 10.27
CA VAL A 294 6.66 20.29 11.54
C VAL A 294 7.43 18.98 11.72
N ASP A 295 8.68 19.06 12.13
CA ASP A 295 9.54 17.93 12.50
C ASP A 295 9.65 16.80 11.43
N ASN A 296 9.49 17.13 10.14
CA ASN A 296 9.68 16.15 9.09
C ASN A 296 11.15 15.98 8.73
N ILE A 297 11.53 14.79 8.32
CA ILE A 297 12.91 14.43 7.97
C ILE A 297 12.97 14.02 6.50
N PHE A 298 13.81 14.71 5.73
CA PHE A 298 14.18 14.35 4.37
C PHE A 298 15.62 13.82 4.40
N SER A 299 15.78 12.51 4.19
CA SER A 299 17.07 11.82 4.27
C SER A 299 17.44 11.22 2.93
N ASN A 300 18.66 11.50 2.48
CA ASN A 300 19.21 10.96 1.24
C ASN A 300 18.35 11.27 -0.01
N CYS A 301 17.59 12.35 0.00
CA CYS A 301 16.70 12.72 -1.08
C CYS A 301 17.45 13.38 -2.23
N ILE A 302 16.88 13.29 -3.44
CA ILE A 302 17.38 13.95 -4.65
C ILE A 302 16.25 14.79 -5.22
N ILE A 303 16.51 16.06 -5.44
CA ILE A 303 15.62 17.01 -6.09
C ILE A 303 16.34 17.52 -7.32
N GLU A 304 15.76 17.26 -8.49
CA GLU A 304 16.47 17.56 -9.73
C GLU A 304 15.56 18.01 -10.87
N MET A 305 16.14 18.72 -11.82
CA MET A 305 15.45 19.23 -13.01
C MET A 305 14.15 19.96 -12.68
N CYS A 306 14.13 20.71 -11.60
CA CYS A 306 12.97 21.48 -11.16
C CYS A 306 13.19 22.97 -11.35
N ARG A 307 12.11 23.73 -11.61
CA ARG A 307 12.19 25.19 -11.68
C ARG A 307 12.54 25.79 -10.33
N GLN A 308 11.88 25.31 -9.26
CA GLN A 308 12.20 25.61 -7.86
C GLN A 308 12.27 24.31 -7.06
N GLY A 309 13.16 24.28 -6.10
CA GLY A 309 13.30 23.14 -5.21
C GLY A 309 12.21 23.13 -4.12
N ILE A 310 12.61 23.37 -2.89
CA ILE A 310 11.74 23.33 -1.72
C ILE A 310 11.28 24.73 -1.34
N LEU A 311 9.98 24.92 -1.17
CA LEU A 311 9.35 26.16 -0.80
C LEU A 311 8.50 25.93 0.44
N ILE A 312 8.95 26.46 1.59
CA ILE A 312 8.27 26.26 2.87
C ILE A 312 7.91 27.62 3.45
N GLY A 313 6.61 27.79 3.75
CA GLY A 313 6.09 28.97 4.42
C GLY A 313 5.86 30.17 3.50
N GLU A 314 5.98 30.07 2.18
CA GLU A 314 5.67 31.14 1.25
C GLU A 314 4.17 31.17 0.92
N ASP A 315 3.53 32.30 1.14
CA ASP A 315 2.32 32.70 0.44
C ASP A 315 2.64 33.89 -0.45
N PRO A 316 2.77 33.68 -1.76
CA PRO A 316 3.06 34.78 -2.69
C PRO A 316 1.99 35.86 -2.72
N ASN A 317 0.83 35.61 -2.11
CA ASN A 317 -0.32 36.52 -2.04
C ASN A 317 -0.65 36.99 -0.62
N ALA A 318 0.14 36.63 0.38
CA ALA A 318 -0.13 37.02 1.77
C ALA A 318 0.08 38.51 1.98
N VAL A 319 -1.00 39.28 1.93
CA VAL A 319 -1.03 40.70 2.27
C VAL A 319 -1.06 40.92 3.78
N ASN A 320 -1.28 39.89 4.57
CA ASN A 320 -1.43 40.00 6.04
C ASN A 320 -0.57 38.96 6.78
N VAL A 321 0.60 39.39 7.19
CA VAL A 321 1.56 38.61 7.98
C VAL A 321 1.20 38.51 9.48
N GLY A 322 0.03 38.98 9.89
CA GLY A 322 -0.22 39.38 11.29
C GLY A 322 -0.84 38.32 12.21
N THR A 323 -1.21 37.15 11.79
CA THR A 323 -2.02 36.25 12.64
C THR A 323 -1.57 34.78 12.71
N HIS A 324 -0.47 34.37 12.08
CA HIS A 324 -0.03 32.98 12.14
C HIS A 324 1.16 32.81 13.09
N LEU A 325 0.89 32.18 14.22
CA LEU A 325 1.84 32.03 15.33
C LEU A 325 2.84 30.86 15.18
N GLN A 326 2.74 30.03 14.14
CA GLN A 326 3.63 28.89 13.98
C GLN A 326 4.07 28.74 12.51
N GLY A 327 5.34 29.02 12.27
CA GLY A 327 6.01 28.72 11.00
C GLY A 327 6.42 27.24 10.91
N PRO A 328 7.04 26.83 9.78
CA PRO A 328 7.60 25.49 9.65
C PRO A 328 8.72 25.29 10.67
N ILE A 329 8.53 24.33 11.59
CA ILE A 329 9.44 24.12 12.73
C ILE A 329 10.09 22.73 12.61
N GLY A 330 11.38 22.65 12.92
CA GLY A 330 12.06 21.38 13.17
C GLY A 330 12.30 20.49 11.95
N ASN A 331 11.94 20.91 10.73
CA ASN A 331 12.18 20.10 9.53
C ASN A 331 13.68 19.94 9.24
N LYS A 332 14.09 18.72 8.91
CA LYS A 332 15.50 18.37 8.68
C LYS A 332 15.72 17.86 7.27
N PHE A 333 16.74 18.39 6.60
CA PHE A 333 17.20 17.94 5.29
C PHE A 333 18.61 17.34 5.43
N LEU A 334 18.68 16.01 5.49
CA LEU A 334 19.91 15.26 5.73
C LEU A 334 20.39 14.65 4.42
N ASN A 335 21.60 15.01 3.98
CA ASN A 335 22.18 14.48 2.75
C ASN A 335 21.26 14.64 1.52
N THR A 336 20.46 15.71 1.48
CA THR A 336 19.55 16.02 0.36
C THR A 336 20.33 16.76 -0.72
N LYS A 337 20.24 16.28 -1.96
CA LYS A 337 20.94 16.87 -3.12
C LYS A 337 19.96 17.64 -3.98
N PHE A 338 20.41 18.80 -4.45
CA PHE A 338 19.71 19.63 -5.44
C PHE A 338 20.56 19.66 -6.71
N ILE A 339 19.98 19.24 -7.82
CA ILE A 339 20.68 19.11 -9.11
C ILE A 339 19.83 19.79 -10.18
N ASP A 340 20.45 20.66 -10.98
CA ASP A 340 19.80 21.37 -12.09
C ASP A 340 18.50 22.08 -11.69
N ILE A 341 18.55 22.87 -10.64
CA ILE A 341 17.46 23.72 -10.20
C ILE A 341 17.56 25.08 -10.88
N ASP A 342 16.56 25.41 -11.70
CA ASP A 342 16.55 26.61 -12.56
C ASP A 342 16.57 27.93 -11.78
N ARG A 343 15.94 27.99 -10.61
CA ARG A 343 15.86 29.20 -9.77
C ARG A 343 16.48 28.99 -8.40
N THR A 344 15.66 28.73 -7.39
CA THR A 344 16.08 28.62 -5.99
C THR A 344 15.89 27.19 -5.47
N ALA A 345 16.95 26.63 -4.90
CA ALA A 345 16.92 25.26 -4.39
C ALA A 345 16.09 25.14 -3.10
N LEU A 346 16.21 26.09 -2.17
CA LEU A 346 15.50 26.06 -0.89
C LEU A 346 15.10 27.48 -0.48
N ILE A 347 13.83 27.69 -0.24
CA ILE A 347 13.27 28.89 0.34
C ILE A 347 12.50 28.50 1.61
N VAL A 348 12.89 29.05 2.73
CA VAL A 348 12.22 28.86 4.01
C VAL A 348 11.85 30.24 4.56
N PHE A 349 10.57 30.52 4.64
CA PHE A 349 10.07 31.68 5.35
C PHE A 349 9.87 31.31 6.81
N CYS A 350 10.80 31.69 7.65
CA CYS A 350 10.71 31.59 9.08
C CYS A 350 10.33 32.95 9.65
N LEU A 351 9.28 33.02 10.44
CA LEU A 351 9.11 34.16 11.35
C LEU A 351 10.22 34.06 12.40
N LEU A 352 11.34 34.70 12.15
CA LEU A 352 12.27 35.04 13.22
C LEU A 352 11.51 35.94 14.19
N TYR A 353 11.06 35.41 15.32
CA TYR A 353 10.86 36.21 16.50
C TYR A 353 12.24 36.70 16.92
N THR A 354 12.64 37.84 16.44
CA THR A 354 13.56 38.64 17.18
C THR A 354 12.74 39.16 18.39
N SER A 355 12.76 38.44 19.49
CA SER A 355 12.63 39.10 20.73
C SER A 355 13.85 40.03 20.81
N ASP A 356 13.70 41.24 20.38
CA ASP A 356 14.56 42.30 20.87
C ASP A 356 14.43 42.30 22.38
N ALA A 357 15.33 41.60 23.02
CA ALA A 357 15.77 42.01 24.34
C ALA A 357 16.54 43.31 24.10
N ALA A 358 15.79 44.40 23.88
CA ALA A 358 16.28 45.71 24.15
C ALA A 358 16.23 45.85 25.66
N ASP A 359 17.41 45.66 26.28
CA ASP A 359 17.86 46.47 27.44
C ASP A 359 19.35 46.26 27.64
#